data_217b6eeea6ee4bb2270beb5bdeea36f7
#
_entry.id   217b6eeea6ee4bb2270beb5bdeea36f7
#
_cell.length_a   1.000
_cell.length_b   1.000
_cell.length_c   1.000
_cell.angle_alpha   90.00
_cell.angle_beta   90.00
_cell.angle_gamma   90.00
#
_symmetry.space_group_name_H-M   'P 1'
#
loop_
_entity.id
_entity.type
_entity.pdbx_description
1 polymer ?
#
loop_
_entity_poly.entity_id
_entity_poly.type
_entity_poly.pdbx_seq_one_letter_code
_entity_poly.pdbx_strand_id
1 'polypeptide(L)'
;LVASGYDEHFVSPRSPVDMSQTPSIRLIPGILFLGGAAALAWQVIWSHQLGITLGASARGVALTVATAMAGMTLGSLACGRLLRERRPLDPVLLYGLLELAIGLLALLPAALGGGIMAADARIHRESPALATPFTILALILTIGPATLAMGATLPIMGLLARSGGTPLSRLYSFNTAGAAIGTLVAAFVLMPRYGLAGTSLVLVFTHLFLALSCFFVFLKTRSTPDASIKEPKKNETVVEKQPPGGGWIAFLSGAAAFLLEVAWFRSLKSAWFSTADSLAVMLFCFLIALAAGAALAPWWRTRRWSLALAFIAAAFLVLMVTPLIDRFDSVDLFQKSGALRQLSRLFIGLLVIGPPVVFLGIALPTLLDAARGPRDWARLYAINTVGAVVGANLAAWILLPAIGPSATTAVAAAFLAIAAMRQIPSWRNRATLACLLAAFLGMIHLVARRDPHEVVGASRAIRGPVETLALRHGPDATISVVGFEGGKALLINGFFTTAEAADPRSHYLDAIGRVPMLLHPDPRRALVICFGTGQTAHAVREEGPLSLDLADLNEAVFDMAGFFEANHHVLADPRVSRHVMDGRAWLR
;
A
#
# COMPACT_ATOMS: atom_id res chain seq x y z
N LEU A 1 -17.55 42.93 -52.45
CA LEU A 1 -16.47 43.85 -52.10
C LEU A 1 -16.09 43.66 -50.64
N VAL A 2 -14.78 43.52 -50.41
CA VAL A 2 -14.02 43.43 -49.16
C VAL A 2 -13.91 42.02 -48.55
N ALA A 3 -12.92 41.31 -49.06
CA ALA A 3 -12.25 40.19 -48.36
C ALA A 3 -11.39 40.75 -47.25
N SER A 4 -11.48 40.20 -46.02
CA SER A 4 -10.48 40.37 -44.97
C SER A 4 -9.94 39.00 -44.61
N GLY A 5 -8.66 38.80 -44.95
CA GLY A 5 -7.92 37.57 -44.70
C GLY A 5 -7.73 37.34 -43.19
N TYR A 6 -7.93 36.11 -42.79
CA TYR A 6 -7.44 35.58 -41.54
C TYR A 6 -6.11 34.85 -41.85
N ASP A 7 -5.01 35.46 -41.48
CA ASP A 7 -3.69 34.81 -41.45
C ASP A 7 -3.71 33.74 -40.35
N GLU A 8 -3.82 32.49 -40.75
CA GLU A 8 -3.51 31.34 -39.91
C GLU A 8 -1.99 31.27 -39.71
N HIS A 9 -1.48 31.87 -38.63
CA HIS A 9 -0.14 31.58 -38.16
C HIS A 9 -0.06 30.11 -37.69
N PHE A 10 0.36 29.26 -38.58
CA PHE A 10 0.85 27.91 -38.28
C PHE A 10 2.06 28.03 -37.34
N VAL A 11 1.85 27.89 -36.03
CA VAL A 11 2.94 27.75 -35.07
C VAL A 11 3.51 26.35 -35.21
N SER A 12 4.66 26.26 -35.86
CA SER A 12 5.42 25.01 -35.96
C SER A 12 5.68 24.41 -34.57
N PRO A 13 5.61 23.10 -34.38
CA PRO A 13 5.96 22.47 -33.11
C PRO A 13 7.44 22.76 -32.82
N ARG A 14 7.72 23.54 -31.77
CA ARG A 14 9.08 23.79 -31.32
C ARG A 14 9.74 22.45 -31.02
N SER A 15 10.92 22.26 -31.62
CA SER A 15 11.84 21.17 -31.32
C SER A 15 12.03 21.02 -29.79
N PRO A 16 12.15 19.77 -29.28
CA PRO A 16 12.43 19.56 -27.86
C PRO A 16 13.73 20.31 -27.50
N VAL A 17 13.66 21.13 -26.43
CA VAL A 17 14.82 21.82 -25.87
C VAL A 17 15.88 20.77 -25.57
N ASP A 18 17.00 20.89 -26.23
CA ASP A 18 18.15 19.99 -26.09
C ASP A 18 18.72 20.10 -24.65
N MET A 19 18.41 19.10 -23.83
CA MET A 19 18.89 18.94 -22.45
C MET A 19 20.39 18.57 -22.38
N SER A 20 21.14 18.72 -23.47
CA SER A 20 22.53 18.30 -23.61
C SER A 20 23.57 19.23 -22.95
N GLN A 21 23.19 20.40 -22.41
CA GLN A 21 24.18 21.46 -22.15
C GLN A 21 24.72 21.53 -20.72
N THR A 22 24.23 20.81 -19.71
CA THR A 22 24.89 20.71 -18.41
C THR A 22 24.91 19.29 -17.86
N PRO A 23 26.08 18.63 -17.76
CA PRO A 23 26.20 17.26 -17.28
C PRO A 23 25.64 17.02 -15.87
N SER A 24 25.61 18.05 -15.04
CA SER A 24 25.10 17.97 -13.66
C SER A 24 23.59 17.81 -13.54
N ILE A 25 22.80 18.35 -14.47
CA ILE A 25 21.33 18.22 -14.47
C ILE A 25 20.88 16.79 -14.85
N ARG A 26 21.68 16.06 -15.61
CA ARG A 26 21.40 14.68 -16.00
C ARG A 26 21.40 13.69 -14.83
N LEU A 27 22.02 14.03 -13.70
CA LEU A 27 22.07 13.19 -12.51
C LEU A 27 20.78 13.24 -11.66
N ILE A 28 20.00 14.32 -11.77
CA ILE A 28 18.80 14.53 -10.94
C ILE A 28 17.80 13.36 -11.03
N PRO A 29 17.40 12.84 -12.21
CA PRO A 29 16.51 11.71 -12.30
C PRO A 29 17.03 10.45 -11.58
N GLY A 30 18.35 10.19 -11.67
CA GLY A 30 19.00 9.07 -10.98
C GLY A 30 19.00 9.25 -9.45
N ILE A 31 19.26 10.46 -8.97
CA ILE A 31 19.18 10.80 -7.55
C ILE A 31 17.76 10.59 -7.03
N LEU A 32 16.74 11.08 -7.73
CA LEU A 32 15.35 10.92 -7.35
C LEU A 32 14.88 9.46 -7.41
N PHE A 33 15.34 8.70 -8.40
CA PHE A 33 15.09 7.26 -8.49
C PHE A 33 15.63 6.52 -7.27
N LEU A 34 16.88 6.77 -6.91
CA LEU A 34 17.52 6.12 -5.77
C LEU A 34 16.92 6.58 -4.42
N GLY A 35 16.54 7.88 -4.30
CA GLY A 35 15.81 8.42 -3.15
C GLY A 35 14.45 7.73 -2.96
N GLY A 36 13.68 7.58 -4.05
CA GLY A 36 12.43 6.81 -4.03
C GLY A 36 12.64 5.36 -3.62
N ALA A 37 13.68 4.70 -4.14
CA ALA A 37 14.02 3.33 -3.79
C ALA A 37 14.32 3.18 -2.30
N ALA A 38 15.14 4.06 -1.72
CA ALA A 38 15.47 4.05 -0.32
C ALA A 38 14.25 4.36 0.58
N ALA A 39 13.42 5.34 0.20
CA ALA A 39 12.24 5.73 0.96
C ALA A 39 11.23 4.57 1.13
N LEU A 40 10.96 3.82 0.06
CA LEU A 40 10.00 2.72 0.15
C LEU A 40 10.63 1.46 0.76
N ALA A 41 11.93 1.24 0.57
CA ALA A 41 12.65 0.19 1.29
C ALA A 41 12.56 0.40 2.83
N TRP A 42 12.62 1.64 3.32
CA TRP A 42 12.36 1.95 4.73
C TRP A 42 10.96 1.56 5.18
N GLN A 43 9.93 1.80 4.37
CA GLN A 43 8.55 1.39 4.72
C GLN A 43 8.43 -0.12 4.87
N VAL A 44 9.12 -0.90 4.03
CA VAL A 44 9.18 -2.36 4.15
C VAL A 44 9.85 -2.77 5.48
N ILE A 45 10.98 -2.17 5.84
CA ILE A 45 11.68 -2.44 7.09
C ILE A 45 10.81 -2.06 8.29
N TRP A 46 10.22 -0.86 8.29
CA TRP A 46 9.38 -0.40 9.40
C TRP A 46 8.16 -1.29 9.61
N SER A 47 7.54 -1.79 8.55
CA SER A 47 6.42 -2.72 8.68
C SER A 47 6.81 -4.00 9.45
N HIS A 48 8.04 -4.50 9.27
CA HIS A 48 8.57 -5.64 10.02
C HIS A 48 8.98 -5.26 11.44
N GLN A 49 9.74 -4.17 11.62
CA GLN A 49 10.19 -3.72 12.94
C GLN A 49 9.03 -3.40 13.88
N LEU A 50 8.06 -2.63 13.38
CA LEU A 50 6.88 -2.23 14.16
C LEU A 50 5.91 -3.40 14.38
N GLY A 51 5.81 -4.32 13.42
CA GLY A 51 5.09 -5.58 13.62
C GLY A 51 5.70 -6.46 14.72
N ILE A 52 7.02 -6.42 14.90
CA ILE A 52 7.70 -7.11 16.01
C ILE A 52 7.46 -6.36 17.34
N THR A 53 7.54 -5.03 17.36
CA THR A 53 7.46 -4.22 18.59
C THR A 53 6.04 -3.98 19.10
N LEU A 54 5.10 -3.71 18.21
CA LEU A 54 3.72 -3.29 18.54
C LEU A 54 2.66 -4.33 18.17
N GLY A 55 3.06 -5.46 17.58
CA GLY A 55 2.16 -6.51 17.11
C GLY A 55 1.77 -6.37 15.63
N ALA A 56 1.48 -7.52 14.99
CA ALA A 56 1.21 -7.62 13.56
C ALA A 56 -0.30 -7.61 13.23
N SER A 57 -1.12 -6.93 14.02
CA SER A 57 -2.56 -6.80 13.75
C SER A 57 -2.83 -5.82 12.59
N ALA A 58 -3.98 -5.97 11.91
CA ALA A 58 -4.43 -5.01 10.90
C ALA A 58 -4.54 -3.59 11.46
N ARG A 59 -4.92 -3.46 12.73
CA ARG A 59 -4.94 -2.17 13.43
C ARG A 59 -3.55 -1.54 13.50
N GLY A 60 -2.52 -2.32 13.88
CA GLY A 60 -1.14 -1.84 13.95
C GLY A 60 -0.61 -1.42 12.59
N VAL A 61 -0.86 -2.22 11.54
CA VAL A 61 -0.49 -1.90 10.17
C VAL A 61 -1.20 -0.65 9.67
N ALA A 62 -2.51 -0.52 9.88
CA ALA A 62 -3.29 0.64 9.48
C ALA A 62 -2.81 1.93 10.17
N LEU A 63 -2.52 1.88 11.48
CA LEU A 63 -1.97 3.01 12.23
C LEU A 63 -0.57 3.41 11.73
N THR A 64 0.27 2.43 11.39
CA THR A 64 1.61 2.68 10.82
C THR A 64 1.50 3.41 9.49
N VAL A 65 0.67 2.91 8.57
CA VAL A 65 0.43 3.55 7.27
C VAL A 65 -0.19 4.93 7.44
N ALA A 66 -1.20 5.08 8.29
CA ALA A 66 -1.85 6.37 8.57
C ALA A 66 -0.85 7.40 9.14
N THR A 67 0.02 6.99 10.07
CA THR A 67 1.06 7.87 10.64
C THR A 67 2.08 8.28 9.59
N ALA A 68 2.55 7.35 8.76
CA ALA A 68 3.48 7.65 7.67
C ALA A 68 2.87 8.64 6.67
N MET A 69 1.62 8.41 6.26
CA MET A 69 0.90 9.28 5.33
C MET A 69 0.61 10.66 5.94
N ALA A 70 0.24 10.72 7.23
CA ALA A 70 0.07 11.98 7.95
C ALA A 70 1.37 12.77 8.03
N GLY A 71 2.49 12.11 8.34
CA GLY A 71 3.82 12.72 8.32
C GLY A 71 4.15 13.31 6.94
N MET A 72 3.98 12.55 5.87
CA MET A 72 4.21 13.03 4.50
C MET A 72 3.30 14.20 4.13
N THR A 73 2.03 14.16 4.52
CA THR A 73 1.08 15.27 4.32
C THR A 73 1.55 16.54 5.01
N LEU A 74 1.84 16.44 6.31
CA LEU A 74 2.27 17.59 7.13
C LEU A 74 3.62 18.15 6.66
N GLY A 75 4.57 17.28 6.35
CA GLY A 75 5.88 17.67 5.81
C GLY A 75 5.79 18.42 4.49
N SER A 76 4.96 17.92 3.57
CA SER A 76 4.72 18.59 2.30
C SER A 76 4.10 19.97 2.50
N LEU A 77 3.05 20.09 3.32
CA LEU A 77 2.38 21.37 3.59
C LEU A 77 3.29 22.37 4.29
N ALA A 78 4.08 21.93 5.28
CA ALA A 78 5.03 22.78 5.99
C ALA A 78 6.12 23.30 5.04
N CYS A 79 6.70 22.42 4.24
CA CYS A 79 7.70 22.79 3.24
C CYS A 79 7.12 23.74 2.18
N GLY A 80 5.92 23.47 1.66
CA GLY A 80 5.27 24.34 0.68
C GLY A 80 4.96 25.75 1.19
N ARG A 81 4.68 25.91 2.52
CA ARG A 81 4.54 27.22 3.16
C ARG A 81 5.89 27.91 3.33
N LEU A 82 6.89 27.20 3.85
CA LEU A 82 8.21 27.74 4.12
C LEU A 82 8.90 28.27 2.83
N LEU A 83 8.80 27.52 1.74
CA LEU A 83 9.35 27.89 0.44
C LEU A 83 8.67 29.12 -0.20
N ARG A 84 7.48 29.49 0.24
CA ARG A 84 6.81 30.71 -0.18
C ARG A 84 7.35 31.96 0.53
N GLU A 85 7.65 31.82 1.83
CA GLU A 85 7.95 32.96 2.71
C GLU A 85 9.42 33.34 2.70
N ARG A 86 10.30 32.40 2.33
CA ARG A 86 11.76 32.63 2.34
C ARG A 86 12.35 32.43 0.94
N ARG A 87 13.44 33.15 0.63
CA ARG A 87 14.26 32.79 -0.54
C ARG A 87 14.82 31.39 -0.30
N PRO A 88 14.48 30.40 -1.15
CA PRO A 88 14.94 29.05 -0.92
C PRO A 88 16.45 28.97 -1.06
N LEU A 89 17.08 28.15 -0.22
CA LEU A 89 18.39 27.61 -0.49
C LEU A 89 18.37 26.93 -1.88
N ASP A 90 19.52 26.68 -2.46
CA ASP A 90 19.61 25.93 -3.70
C ASP A 90 18.78 24.62 -3.59
N PRO A 91 17.86 24.34 -4.54
CA PRO A 91 16.97 23.19 -4.44
C PRO A 91 17.70 21.84 -4.39
N VAL A 92 18.88 21.73 -5.04
CA VAL A 92 19.69 20.50 -5.02
C VAL A 92 20.27 20.27 -3.63
N LEU A 93 20.84 21.34 -3.04
CA LEU A 93 21.38 21.27 -1.67
C LEU A 93 20.29 20.94 -0.66
N LEU A 94 19.11 21.56 -0.80
CA LEU A 94 17.99 21.34 0.11
C LEU A 94 17.47 19.90 0.00
N TYR A 95 17.42 19.33 -1.21
CA TYR A 95 17.09 17.92 -1.42
C TYR A 95 18.11 17.01 -0.74
N GLY A 96 19.40 17.26 -0.88
CA GLY A 96 20.47 16.49 -0.23
C GLY A 96 20.39 16.54 1.30
N LEU A 97 20.08 17.71 1.88
CA LEU A 97 19.89 17.85 3.33
C LEU A 97 18.67 17.03 3.83
N LEU A 98 17.58 16.99 3.06
CA LEU A 98 16.44 16.15 3.39
C LEU A 98 16.78 14.66 3.32
N GLU A 99 17.50 14.23 2.28
CA GLU A 99 17.93 12.83 2.16
C GLU A 99 18.79 12.42 3.38
N LEU A 100 19.71 13.25 3.81
CA LEU A 100 20.50 13.01 5.02
C LEU A 100 19.60 12.92 6.27
N ALA A 101 18.66 13.85 6.42
CA ALA A 101 17.72 13.85 7.54
C ALA A 101 16.84 12.58 7.53
N ILE A 102 16.34 12.16 6.37
CA ILE A 102 15.56 10.93 6.23
C ILE A 102 16.39 9.71 6.70
N GLY A 103 17.64 9.57 6.20
CA GLY A 103 18.49 8.45 6.54
C GLY A 103 18.75 8.33 8.05
N LEU A 104 18.98 9.46 8.74
CA LEU A 104 19.24 9.49 10.18
C LEU A 104 17.96 9.26 11.00
N LEU A 105 16.88 9.96 10.67
CA LEU A 105 15.60 9.86 11.39
C LEU A 105 14.91 8.51 11.20
N ALA A 106 15.16 7.84 10.09
CA ALA A 106 14.63 6.52 9.79
C ALA A 106 15.14 5.41 10.72
N LEU A 107 16.22 5.67 11.47
CA LEU A 107 16.76 4.74 12.48
C LEU A 107 15.99 4.78 13.81
N LEU A 108 15.13 5.77 14.04
CA LEU A 108 14.42 5.91 15.33
C LEU A 108 13.62 4.67 15.74
N PRO A 109 12.91 3.94 14.85
CA PRO A 109 12.23 2.70 15.23
C PRO A 109 13.18 1.64 15.79
N ALA A 110 14.37 1.52 15.20
CA ALA A 110 15.38 0.57 15.67
C ALA A 110 16.02 1.03 16.98
N ALA A 111 16.31 2.33 17.12
CA ALA A 111 16.95 2.90 18.31
C ALA A 111 16.03 2.88 19.53
N LEU A 112 14.74 3.16 19.35
CA LEU A 112 13.76 3.27 20.44
C LEU A 112 12.97 1.97 20.66
N GLY A 113 13.05 1.00 19.75
CA GLY A 113 12.20 -0.20 19.71
C GLY A 113 12.22 -1.00 21.01
N GLY A 114 13.37 -1.20 21.65
CA GLY A 114 13.49 -1.93 22.93
C GLY A 114 12.74 -1.23 24.08
N GLY A 115 12.89 0.09 24.18
CA GLY A 115 12.20 0.89 25.22
C GLY A 115 10.69 0.94 24.97
N ILE A 116 10.27 1.09 23.72
CA ILE A 116 8.85 1.08 23.32
C ILE A 116 8.22 -0.27 23.65
N MET A 117 8.89 -1.37 23.32
CA MET A 117 8.42 -2.72 23.60
C MET A 117 8.24 -2.97 25.11
N ALA A 118 9.18 -2.51 25.94
CA ALA A 118 9.09 -2.63 27.40
C ALA A 118 7.93 -1.76 27.97
N ALA A 119 7.77 -0.55 27.46
CA ALA A 119 6.67 0.34 27.86
C ALA A 119 5.30 -0.20 27.42
N ASP A 120 5.19 -0.73 26.20
CA ASP A 120 3.97 -1.34 25.65
C ASP A 120 3.52 -2.52 26.52
N ALA A 121 4.45 -3.42 26.86
CA ALA A 121 4.18 -4.55 27.74
C ALA A 121 3.69 -4.13 29.13
N ARG A 122 4.26 -3.06 29.70
CA ARG A 122 3.82 -2.52 30.98
C ARG A 122 2.44 -1.90 30.90
N ILE A 123 2.16 -1.10 29.86
CA ILE A 123 0.88 -0.44 29.65
C ILE A 123 -0.24 -1.46 29.45
N HIS A 124 0.00 -2.51 28.66
CA HIS A 124 -1.00 -3.56 28.46
C HIS A 124 -1.37 -4.28 29.77
N ARG A 125 -0.42 -4.46 30.69
CA ARG A 125 -0.67 -5.10 32.00
C ARG A 125 -1.35 -4.16 33.01
N GLU A 126 -0.86 -2.91 33.12
CA GLU A 126 -1.29 -1.99 34.18
C GLU A 126 -2.48 -1.11 33.76
N SER A 127 -2.60 -0.77 32.47
CA SER A 127 -3.59 0.18 31.95
C SER A 127 -3.96 -0.09 30.49
N PRO A 128 -4.68 -1.19 30.17
CA PRO A 128 -4.98 -1.59 28.78
C PRO A 128 -5.67 -0.51 27.95
N ALA A 129 -6.46 0.37 28.57
CA ALA A 129 -7.13 1.49 27.90
C ALA A 129 -6.14 2.49 27.27
N LEU A 130 -4.92 2.58 27.78
CA LEU A 130 -3.85 3.44 27.26
C LEU A 130 -3.02 2.80 26.14
N ALA A 131 -3.20 1.52 25.84
CA ALA A 131 -2.41 0.80 24.84
C ALA A 131 -2.51 1.44 23.45
N THR A 132 -3.73 1.72 22.95
CA THR A 132 -3.92 2.37 21.64
C THR A 132 -3.35 3.79 21.57
N PRO A 133 -3.62 4.72 22.53
CA PRO A 133 -2.96 6.02 22.58
C PRO A 133 -1.43 5.93 22.61
N PHE A 134 -0.88 4.99 23.37
CA PHE A 134 0.57 4.77 23.44
C PHE A 134 1.13 4.30 22.09
N THR A 135 0.48 3.34 21.42
CA THR A 135 0.85 2.89 20.08
C THR A 135 0.92 4.05 19.08
N ILE A 136 -0.11 4.92 19.07
CA ILE A 136 -0.13 6.11 18.20
C ILE A 136 1.04 7.05 18.52
N LEU A 137 1.30 7.32 19.79
CA LEU A 137 2.42 8.17 20.21
C LEU A 137 3.76 7.57 19.80
N ALA A 138 3.95 6.28 20.02
CA ALA A 138 5.17 5.55 19.62
C ALA A 138 5.41 5.63 18.10
N LEU A 139 4.38 5.47 17.28
CA LEU A 139 4.47 5.61 15.84
C LEU A 139 4.82 7.05 15.44
N ILE A 140 4.17 8.06 16.04
CA ILE A 140 4.47 9.48 15.77
C ILE A 140 5.93 9.80 16.11
N LEU A 141 6.45 9.32 17.22
CA LEU A 141 7.82 9.59 17.65
C LEU A 141 8.87 8.84 16.83
N THR A 142 8.55 7.65 16.33
CA THR A 142 9.51 6.80 15.60
C THR A 142 9.55 7.07 14.12
N ILE A 143 8.43 6.92 13.41
CA ILE A 143 8.38 7.09 11.96
C ILE A 143 7.96 8.50 11.52
N GLY A 144 7.26 9.25 12.40
CA GLY A 144 6.78 10.59 12.09
C GLY A 144 7.87 11.56 11.59
N PRO A 145 9.01 11.71 12.26
CA PRO A 145 10.07 12.63 11.84
C PRO A 145 10.64 12.32 10.46
N ALA A 146 10.91 11.05 10.15
CA ALA A 146 11.40 10.64 8.83
C ALA A 146 10.35 10.87 7.74
N THR A 147 9.09 10.55 8.00
CA THR A 147 8.01 10.73 7.02
C THR A 147 7.65 12.20 6.79
N LEU A 148 7.83 13.08 7.79
CA LEU A 148 7.79 14.54 7.60
C LEU A 148 8.85 14.99 6.59
N ALA A 149 10.10 14.54 6.74
CA ALA A 149 11.17 14.85 5.82
C ALA A 149 10.89 14.28 4.42
N MET A 150 10.38 13.04 4.31
CA MET A 150 9.96 12.45 3.03
C MET A 150 8.87 13.29 2.34
N GLY A 151 7.87 13.78 3.09
CA GLY A 151 6.81 14.63 2.54
C GLY A 151 7.32 15.96 1.99
N ALA A 152 8.38 16.51 2.57
CA ALA A 152 9.01 17.75 2.13
C ALA A 152 9.75 17.61 0.79
N THR A 153 10.09 16.40 0.34
CA THR A 153 10.82 16.17 -0.91
C THR A 153 10.01 16.57 -2.15
N LEU A 154 8.67 16.40 -2.15
CA LEU A 154 7.85 16.71 -3.34
C LEU A 154 7.84 18.20 -3.73
N PRO A 155 7.60 19.18 -2.81
CA PRO A 155 7.70 20.59 -3.17
C PRO A 155 9.09 20.99 -3.69
N ILE A 156 10.16 20.36 -3.16
CA ILE A 156 11.54 20.61 -3.61
C ILE A 156 11.77 19.97 -4.98
N MET A 157 11.25 18.77 -5.22
CA MET A 157 11.25 18.15 -6.55
C MET A 157 10.57 19.05 -7.59
N GLY A 158 9.50 19.76 -7.21
CA GLY A 158 8.85 20.77 -8.05
C GLY A 158 9.77 21.94 -8.38
N LEU A 159 10.61 22.40 -7.44
CA LEU A 159 11.63 23.42 -7.71
C LEU A 159 12.72 22.90 -8.65
N LEU A 160 13.20 21.65 -8.44
CA LEU A 160 14.16 20.99 -9.33
C LEU A 160 13.61 20.84 -10.76
N ALA A 161 12.34 20.47 -10.88
CA ALA A 161 11.65 20.37 -12.16
C ALA A 161 11.63 21.72 -12.89
N ARG A 162 11.31 22.79 -12.15
CA ARG A 162 11.24 24.14 -12.69
C ARG A 162 12.61 24.68 -13.12
N SER A 163 13.64 24.50 -12.30
CA SER A 163 15.01 24.92 -12.63
C SER A 163 15.61 24.14 -13.79
N GLY A 164 15.27 22.85 -13.92
CA GLY A 164 15.73 21.99 -15.01
C GLY A 164 14.88 22.03 -16.29
N GLY A 165 13.79 22.81 -16.34
CA GLY A 165 12.89 22.87 -17.50
C GLY A 165 12.17 21.55 -17.79
N THR A 166 12.09 20.65 -16.80
CA THR A 166 11.50 19.30 -16.92
C THR A 166 10.12 19.28 -16.28
N PRO A 167 9.11 18.61 -16.86
CA PRO A 167 7.82 18.43 -16.18
C PRO A 167 7.98 17.73 -14.84
N LEU A 168 7.26 18.18 -13.81
CA LEU A 168 7.31 17.57 -12.47
C LEU A 168 6.84 16.10 -12.52
N SER A 169 5.87 15.81 -13.36
CA SER A 169 5.38 14.44 -13.59
C SER A 169 6.48 13.47 -14.00
N ARG A 170 7.46 13.91 -14.80
CA ARG A 170 8.60 13.08 -15.22
C ARG A 170 9.53 12.77 -14.05
N LEU A 171 9.85 13.76 -13.23
CA LEU A 171 10.68 13.54 -12.03
C LEU A 171 9.95 12.66 -11.00
N TYR A 172 8.65 12.88 -10.84
CA TYR A 172 7.79 12.04 -10.01
C TYR A 172 7.77 10.58 -10.50
N SER A 173 7.73 10.36 -11.83
CA SER A 173 7.81 9.02 -12.42
C SER A 173 9.11 8.30 -12.04
N PHE A 174 10.27 8.97 -12.14
CA PHE A 174 11.55 8.37 -11.73
C PHE A 174 11.57 8.02 -10.24
N ASN A 175 11.09 8.91 -9.38
CA ASN A 175 11.00 8.64 -7.95
C ASN A 175 10.09 7.44 -7.63
N THR A 176 8.93 7.36 -8.27
CA THR A 176 7.97 6.25 -8.07
C THR A 176 8.49 4.93 -8.65
N ALA A 177 9.17 4.98 -9.80
CA ALA A 177 9.83 3.79 -10.36
C ALA A 177 10.94 3.27 -9.44
N GLY A 178 11.73 4.20 -8.86
CA GLY A 178 12.70 3.87 -7.84
C GLY A 178 12.05 3.19 -6.64
N ALA A 179 10.97 3.75 -6.13
CA ALA A 179 10.19 3.20 -5.01
C ALA A 179 9.75 1.75 -5.29
N ALA A 180 9.26 1.47 -6.51
CA ALA A 180 8.89 0.12 -6.93
C ALA A 180 10.09 -0.85 -6.87
N ILE A 181 11.22 -0.48 -7.44
CA ILE A 181 12.44 -1.31 -7.43
C ILE A 181 12.96 -1.48 -6.00
N GLY A 182 12.96 -0.41 -5.19
CA GLY A 182 13.39 -0.44 -3.80
C GLY A 182 12.63 -1.46 -2.96
N THR A 183 11.33 -1.61 -3.20
CA THR A 183 10.49 -2.62 -2.53
C THR A 183 10.98 -4.04 -2.81
N LEU A 184 11.24 -4.38 -4.09
CA LEU A 184 11.73 -5.71 -4.45
C LEU A 184 13.15 -5.95 -3.92
N VAL A 185 14.03 -4.96 -4.05
CA VAL A 185 15.42 -5.07 -3.57
C VAL A 185 15.45 -5.25 -2.05
N ALA A 186 14.64 -4.52 -1.30
CA ALA A 186 14.54 -4.68 0.14
C ALA A 186 14.03 -6.08 0.52
N ALA A 187 12.91 -6.53 -0.07
CA ALA A 187 12.26 -7.79 0.31
C ALA A 187 13.04 -9.04 -0.14
N PHE A 188 13.60 -9.05 -1.36
CA PHE A 188 14.19 -10.25 -1.96
C PHE A 188 15.71 -10.31 -1.89
N VAL A 189 16.38 -9.17 -1.66
CA VAL A 189 17.85 -9.11 -1.68
C VAL A 189 18.42 -8.69 -0.34
N LEU A 190 18.03 -7.49 0.16
CA LEU A 190 18.69 -6.92 1.33
C LEU A 190 18.27 -7.63 2.61
N MET A 191 16.97 -7.75 2.88
CA MET A 191 16.50 -8.39 4.12
C MET A 191 16.89 -9.86 4.24
N PRO A 192 16.80 -10.72 3.20
CA PRO A 192 17.24 -12.10 3.29
C PRO A 192 18.75 -12.26 3.52
N ARG A 193 19.58 -11.33 3.01
CA ARG A 193 21.05 -11.41 3.12
C ARG A 193 21.62 -10.74 4.36
N TYR A 194 21.05 -9.59 4.75
CA TYR A 194 21.64 -8.73 5.79
C TYR A 194 20.73 -8.57 7.02
N GLY A 195 19.54 -9.16 7.01
CA GLY A 195 18.54 -8.96 8.06
C GLY A 195 18.06 -7.50 8.14
N LEU A 196 17.26 -7.20 9.17
CA LEU A 196 16.70 -5.84 9.35
C LEU A 196 17.78 -4.80 9.65
N ALA A 197 18.73 -5.12 10.55
CA ALA A 197 19.79 -4.19 10.97
C ALA A 197 20.76 -3.88 9.82
N GLY A 198 21.24 -4.90 9.11
CA GLY A 198 22.16 -4.71 7.98
C GLY A 198 21.49 -3.97 6.82
N THR A 199 20.21 -4.25 6.54
CA THR A 199 19.43 -3.50 5.53
C THR A 199 19.28 -2.05 5.93
N SER A 200 19.00 -1.75 7.19
CA SER A 200 18.93 -0.37 7.70
C SER A 200 20.24 0.39 7.47
N LEU A 201 21.39 -0.24 7.72
CA LEU A 201 22.71 0.36 7.47
C LEU A 201 22.92 0.65 5.98
N VAL A 202 22.58 -0.29 5.09
CA VAL A 202 22.66 -0.07 3.63
C VAL A 202 21.84 1.14 3.21
N LEU A 203 20.64 1.31 3.75
CA LEU A 203 19.77 2.45 3.43
C LEU A 203 20.34 3.77 3.97
N VAL A 204 20.91 3.78 5.18
CA VAL A 204 21.60 4.99 5.71
C VAL A 204 22.75 5.40 4.80
N PHE A 205 23.59 4.45 4.39
CA PHE A 205 24.67 4.74 3.44
C PHE A 205 24.14 5.20 2.09
N THR A 206 23.00 4.68 1.63
CA THR A 206 22.33 5.17 0.41
C THR A 206 21.92 6.65 0.55
N HIS A 207 21.30 7.03 1.66
CA HIS A 207 20.93 8.43 1.92
C HIS A 207 22.15 9.33 2.05
N LEU A 208 23.22 8.87 2.71
CA LEU A 208 24.49 9.61 2.78
C LEU A 208 25.10 9.81 1.38
N PHE A 209 25.11 8.77 0.57
CA PHE A 209 25.56 8.86 -0.83
C PHE A 209 24.74 9.87 -1.64
N LEU A 210 23.40 9.88 -1.47
CA LEU A 210 22.52 10.85 -2.11
C LEU A 210 22.81 12.28 -1.65
N ALA A 211 22.98 12.49 -0.36
CA ALA A 211 23.33 13.81 0.21
C ALA A 211 24.66 14.32 -0.35
N LEU A 212 25.69 13.47 -0.39
CA LEU A 212 26.99 13.81 -0.96
C LEU A 212 26.92 14.07 -2.47
N SER A 213 26.13 13.29 -3.20
CA SER A 213 25.90 13.48 -4.63
C SER A 213 25.24 14.84 -4.91
N CYS A 214 24.22 15.20 -4.12
CA CYS A 214 23.56 16.51 -4.21
C CYS A 214 24.55 17.65 -3.88
N PHE A 215 25.36 17.49 -2.84
CA PHE A 215 26.38 18.48 -2.47
C PHE A 215 27.43 18.66 -3.57
N PHE A 216 27.88 17.58 -4.19
CA PHE A 216 28.80 17.63 -5.32
C PHE A 216 28.19 18.35 -6.54
N VAL A 217 26.93 18.04 -6.89
CA VAL A 217 26.20 18.72 -7.97
C VAL A 217 26.10 20.23 -7.66
N PHE A 218 25.76 20.57 -6.43
CA PHE A 218 25.68 21.97 -5.97
C PHE A 218 27.01 22.71 -6.11
N LEU A 219 28.14 22.14 -5.70
CA LEU A 219 29.46 22.73 -5.83
C LEU A 219 29.80 22.96 -7.31
N LYS A 220 29.56 21.99 -8.16
CA LYS A 220 29.84 22.06 -9.59
C LYS A 220 29.01 23.13 -10.31
N THR A 221 27.75 23.29 -9.93
CA THR A 221 26.89 24.34 -10.51
C THR A 221 27.31 25.76 -10.09
N ARG A 222 27.87 25.92 -8.89
CA ARG A 222 28.43 27.22 -8.44
C ARG A 222 29.74 27.59 -9.08
N SER A 223 30.55 26.61 -9.49
CA SER A 223 31.87 26.82 -10.06
C SER A 223 31.86 27.20 -11.55
N THR A 224 30.73 27.20 -12.21
CA THR A 224 30.54 27.63 -13.60
C THR A 224 29.97 29.06 -13.59
N PRO A 225 30.80 30.11 -13.89
CA PRO A 225 30.42 31.54 -13.76
C PRO A 225 29.27 31.97 -14.68
N ASP A 226 28.95 31.19 -15.72
CA ASP A 226 27.96 31.53 -16.74
C ASP A 226 26.55 30.94 -16.44
N ALA A 227 26.42 30.21 -15.35
CA ALA A 227 25.12 29.70 -14.88
C ALA A 227 24.45 30.72 -13.93
N SER A 228 24.52 32.03 -14.25
CA SER A 228 23.54 32.94 -13.68
C SER A 228 22.18 32.34 -14.00
N ILE A 229 21.46 31.90 -12.97
CA ILE A 229 20.05 31.56 -13.05
C ILE A 229 19.39 32.72 -13.76
N LYS A 230 19.31 32.65 -15.10
CA LYS A 230 18.49 33.58 -15.86
C LYS A 230 17.13 33.44 -15.22
N GLU A 231 16.74 34.47 -14.47
CA GLU A 231 15.34 34.59 -14.07
C GLU A 231 14.54 34.17 -15.28
N PRO A 232 13.63 33.18 -15.15
CA PRO A 232 12.86 32.75 -16.29
C PRO A 232 12.28 34.03 -16.89
N LYS A 233 12.72 34.38 -18.10
CA LYS A 233 12.10 35.48 -18.85
C LYS A 233 10.62 35.29 -18.65
N LYS A 234 9.93 36.33 -18.25
CA LYS A 234 8.49 36.46 -18.15
C LYS A 234 7.83 36.24 -19.52
N ASN A 235 8.24 35.15 -20.19
CA ASN A 235 7.51 34.65 -21.32
C ASN A 235 6.23 34.10 -20.67
N GLU A 236 5.16 34.75 -20.96
CA GLU A 236 3.79 34.29 -20.74
C GLU A 236 3.67 32.84 -21.22
N THR A 237 4.19 31.90 -20.41
CA THR A 237 3.74 30.52 -20.49
C THR A 237 2.25 30.63 -20.21
N VAL A 238 1.43 30.34 -21.20
CA VAL A 238 0.00 30.18 -21.05
C VAL A 238 -0.20 29.34 -19.81
N VAL A 239 -0.53 30.03 -18.71
CA VAL A 239 -0.77 29.37 -17.42
C VAL A 239 -2.06 28.61 -17.63
N GLU A 240 -1.91 27.34 -18.00
CA GLU A 240 -3.03 26.44 -18.16
C GLU A 240 -3.80 26.47 -16.83
N LYS A 241 -5.04 26.95 -16.88
CA LYS A 241 -5.88 27.06 -15.68
C LYS A 241 -5.99 25.68 -15.08
N GLN A 242 -5.69 25.56 -13.78
CA GLN A 242 -5.98 24.31 -13.08
C GLN A 242 -7.39 23.85 -13.41
N PRO A 243 -7.59 22.56 -13.69
CA PRO A 243 -8.93 22.05 -13.97
C PRO A 243 -9.84 22.37 -12.77
N PRO A 244 -11.07 22.84 -13.02
CA PRO A 244 -12.01 23.16 -11.95
C PRO A 244 -12.20 21.91 -11.07
N GLY A 245 -12.05 22.07 -9.74
CA GLY A 245 -12.15 20.95 -8.81
C GLY A 245 -10.90 20.10 -8.66
N GLY A 246 -9.69 20.56 -9.04
CA GLY A 246 -8.43 19.80 -8.96
C GLY A 246 -8.16 19.16 -7.60
N GLY A 247 -8.57 19.79 -6.50
CA GLY A 247 -8.47 19.19 -5.16
C GLY A 247 -9.34 17.94 -4.98
N TRP A 248 -10.60 17.96 -5.45
CA TRP A 248 -11.47 16.79 -5.39
C TRP A 248 -10.98 15.66 -6.28
N ILE A 249 -10.40 15.98 -7.43
CA ILE A 249 -9.80 14.98 -8.32
C ILE A 249 -8.61 14.32 -7.64
N ALA A 250 -7.73 15.10 -7.01
CA ALA A 250 -6.60 14.59 -6.24
C ALA A 250 -7.06 13.68 -5.10
N PHE A 251 -8.10 14.09 -4.34
CA PHE A 251 -8.67 13.28 -3.27
C PHE A 251 -9.23 11.95 -3.78
N LEU A 252 -10.11 11.99 -4.77
CA LEU A 252 -10.76 10.78 -5.31
C LEU A 252 -9.77 9.83 -5.97
N SER A 253 -8.74 10.35 -6.66
CA SER A 253 -7.71 9.50 -7.25
C SER A 253 -6.86 8.80 -6.19
N GLY A 254 -6.49 9.50 -5.11
CA GLY A 254 -5.79 8.89 -3.98
C GLY A 254 -6.64 7.86 -3.26
N ALA A 255 -7.90 8.18 -2.98
CA ALA A 255 -8.83 7.26 -2.34
C ALA A 255 -9.06 6.00 -3.17
N ALA A 256 -9.30 6.13 -4.48
CA ALA A 256 -9.48 4.99 -5.38
C ALA A 256 -8.21 4.13 -5.47
N ALA A 257 -7.02 4.74 -5.53
CA ALA A 257 -5.75 4.02 -5.59
C ALA A 257 -5.59 3.08 -4.40
N PHE A 258 -5.78 3.59 -3.18
CA PHE A 258 -5.60 2.79 -1.98
C PHE A 258 -6.77 1.85 -1.69
N LEU A 259 -7.99 2.19 -2.09
CA LEU A 259 -9.10 1.22 -2.12
C LEU A 259 -8.73 -0.01 -2.95
N LEU A 260 -8.21 0.21 -4.17
CA LEU A 260 -7.80 -0.87 -5.07
C LEU A 260 -6.61 -1.66 -4.52
N GLU A 261 -5.60 -0.96 -3.98
CA GLU A 261 -4.42 -1.60 -3.40
C GLU A 261 -4.81 -2.56 -2.28
N VAL A 262 -5.64 -2.11 -1.34
CA VAL A 262 -6.09 -2.92 -0.19
C VAL A 262 -7.00 -4.07 -0.65
N ALA A 263 -7.95 -3.81 -1.55
CA ALA A 263 -8.89 -4.82 -2.02
C ALA A 263 -8.19 -5.90 -2.86
N TRP A 264 -7.37 -5.52 -3.84
CA TRP A 264 -6.64 -6.48 -4.66
C TRP A 264 -5.59 -7.26 -3.87
N PHE A 265 -4.95 -6.61 -2.87
CA PHE A 265 -4.04 -7.34 -2.00
C PHE A 265 -4.78 -8.44 -1.21
N ARG A 266 -6.01 -8.15 -0.75
CA ARG A 266 -6.85 -9.17 -0.10
C ARG A 266 -7.16 -10.31 -1.06
N SER A 267 -7.56 -10.03 -2.31
CA SER A 267 -7.79 -11.04 -3.34
C SER A 267 -6.53 -11.85 -3.65
N LEU A 268 -5.38 -11.19 -3.79
CA LEU A 268 -4.11 -11.85 -4.13
C LEU A 268 -3.55 -12.73 -3.01
N LYS A 269 -3.90 -12.49 -1.74
CA LYS A 269 -3.47 -13.34 -0.62
C LYS A 269 -3.87 -14.81 -0.80
N SER A 270 -5.01 -15.08 -1.39
CA SER A 270 -5.46 -16.44 -1.70
C SER A 270 -4.56 -17.11 -2.75
N ALA A 271 -4.22 -16.38 -3.83
CA ALA A 271 -3.42 -16.92 -4.94
C ALA A 271 -1.92 -16.97 -4.66
N TRP A 272 -1.40 -15.94 -4.01
CA TRP A 272 0.04 -15.73 -3.83
C TRP A 272 0.54 -16.04 -2.43
N PHE A 273 -0.31 -16.55 -1.57
CA PHE A 273 -0.11 -16.71 -0.14
C PHE A 273 0.07 -15.39 0.62
N SER A 274 -0.22 -15.40 1.91
CA SER A 274 -0.12 -14.22 2.77
C SER A 274 1.31 -14.00 3.26
N THR A 275 2.26 -13.81 2.35
CA THR A 275 3.69 -13.63 2.62
C THR A 275 4.16 -12.22 2.33
N ALA A 276 5.29 -11.80 2.93
CA ALA A 276 5.95 -10.54 2.64
C ALA A 276 6.33 -10.41 1.15
N ASP A 277 6.72 -11.52 0.52
CA ASP A 277 7.06 -11.59 -0.90
C ASP A 277 5.87 -11.21 -1.78
N SER A 278 4.68 -11.71 -1.44
CA SER A 278 3.46 -11.43 -2.20
C SER A 278 3.08 -9.96 -2.13
N LEU A 279 3.26 -9.33 -0.95
CA LEU A 279 3.08 -7.89 -0.78
C LEU A 279 4.08 -7.10 -1.63
N ALA A 280 5.36 -7.48 -1.59
CA ALA A 280 6.40 -6.79 -2.34
C ALA A 280 6.18 -6.87 -3.87
N VAL A 281 5.79 -8.04 -4.39
CA VAL A 281 5.48 -8.23 -5.81
C VAL A 281 4.27 -7.37 -6.23
N MET A 282 3.19 -7.41 -5.45
CA MET A 282 1.98 -6.64 -5.74
C MET A 282 2.27 -5.14 -5.71
N LEU A 283 2.96 -4.67 -4.67
CA LEU A 283 3.32 -3.26 -4.52
C LEU A 283 4.25 -2.78 -5.65
N PHE A 284 5.19 -3.62 -6.07
CA PHE A 284 6.00 -3.36 -7.27
C PHE A 284 5.13 -3.18 -8.52
N CYS A 285 4.24 -4.13 -8.81
CA CYS A 285 3.35 -4.06 -9.99
C CYS A 285 2.51 -2.77 -9.97
N PHE A 286 2.00 -2.41 -8.81
CA PHE A 286 1.18 -1.21 -8.63
C PHE A 286 1.99 0.07 -8.83
N LEU A 287 3.14 0.19 -8.18
CA LEU A 287 3.98 1.39 -8.23
C LEU A 287 4.63 1.60 -9.60
N ILE A 288 5.11 0.54 -10.24
CA ILE A 288 5.71 0.68 -11.57
C ILE A 288 4.67 1.10 -12.62
N ALA A 289 3.43 0.64 -12.46
CA ALA A 289 2.32 1.08 -13.29
C ALA A 289 1.94 2.55 -13.03
N LEU A 290 1.92 2.99 -11.75
CA LEU A 290 1.76 4.41 -11.40
C LEU A 290 2.88 5.27 -11.99
N ALA A 291 4.13 4.80 -11.94
CA ALA A 291 5.27 5.48 -12.52
C ALA A 291 5.15 5.61 -14.05
N ALA A 292 4.69 4.55 -14.72
CA ALA A 292 4.42 4.58 -16.15
C ALA A 292 3.31 5.60 -16.49
N GLY A 293 2.22 5.64 -15.70
CA GLY A 293 1.17 6.65 -15.84
C GLY A 293 1.68 8.07 -15.66
N ALA A 294 2.53 8.30 -14.65
CA ALA A 294 3.18 9.58 -14.42
C ALA A 294 4.09 10.00 -15.59
N ALA A 295 4.84 9.06 -16.18
CA ALA A 295 5.67 9.30 -17.35
C ALA A 295 4.83 9.68 -18.59
N LEU A 296 3.63 9.12 -18.72
CA LEU A 296 2.70 9.42 -19.82
C LEU A 296 1.94 10.74 -19.63
N ALA A 297 1.86 11.29 -18.42
CA ALA A 297 1.07 12.47 -18.10
C ALA A 297 1.37 13.70 -19.00
N PRO A 298 2.63 14.07 -19.33
CA PRO A 298 2.92 15.21 -20.18
C PRO A 298 2.35 15.07 -21.59
N TRP A 299 2.37 13.87 -22.15
CA TRP A 299 1.83 13.58 -23.48
C TRP A 299 0.30 13.45 -23.44
N TRP A 300 -0.26 12.87 -22.37
CA TRP A 300 -1.68 12.62 -22.21
C TRP A 300 -2.48 13.93 -22.05
N ARG A 301 -1.95 14.91 -21.30
CA ARG A 301 -2.60 16.19 -21.02
C ARG A 301 -2.94 17.04 -22.26
N THR A 302 -2.25 16.83 -23.38
CA THR A 302 -2.50 17.55 -24.63
C THR A 302 -3.83 17.17 -25.30
N ARG A 303 -4.48 16.11 -24.81
CA ARG A 303 -5.76 15.62 -25.35
C ARG A 303 -6.94 16.30 -24.68
N ARG A 304 -7.97 16.59 -25.46
CA ARG A 304 -9.23 17.13 -24.94
C ARG A 304 -9.83 16.11 -23.94
N TRP A 305 -10.24 16.60 -22.75
CA TRP A 305 -10.78 15.77 -21.66
C TRP A 305 -9.84 14.65 -21.16
N SER A 306 -8.56 14.89 -21.21
CA SER A 306 -7.53 13.90 -20.89
C SER A 306 -7.74 13.20 -19.53
N LEU A 307 -8.04 13.95 -18.46
CA LEU A 307 -8.30 13.38 -17.14
C LEU A 307 -9.59 12.56 -17.07
N ALA A 308 -10.68 13.02 -17.72
CA ALA A 308 -11.93 12.26 -17.77
C ALA A 308 -11.73 10.92 -18.48
N LEU A 309 -11.04 10.93 -19.62
CA LEU A 309 -10.74 9.69 -20.36
C LEU A 309 -9.84 8.74 -19.55
N ALA A 310 -8.84 9.26 -18.83
CA ALA A 310 -8.00 8.43 -17.97
C ALA A 310 -8.82 7.76 -16.86
N PHE A 311 -9.69 8.49 -16.18
CA PHE A 311 -10.55 7.93 -15.13
C PHE A 311 -11.60 6.95 -15.68
N ILE A 312 -12.18 7.20 -16.84
CA ILE A 312 -13.11 6.25 -17.50
C ILE A 312 -12.37 4.96 -17.84
N ALA A 313 -11.19 5.06 -18.46
CA ALA A 313 -10.38 3.90 -18.80
C ALA A 313 -9.96 3.12 -17.56
N ALA A 314 -9.51 3.82 -16.50
CA ALA A 314 -9.17 3.18 -15.24
C ALA A 314 -10.37 2.45 -14.62
N ALA A 315 -11.54 3.12 -14.51
CA ALA A 315 -12.75 2.53 -13.94
C ALA A 315 -13.21 1.29 -14.72
N PHE A 316 -13.23 1.39 -16.04
CA PHE A 316 -13.59 0.27 -16.92
C PHE A 316 -12.65 -0.91 -16.76
N LEU A 317 -11.33 -0.65 -16.81
CA LEU A 317 -10.32 -1.71 -16.67
C LEU A 317 -10.33 -2.34 -15.27
N VAL A 318 -10.53 -1.56 -14.20
CA VAL A 318 -10.72 -2.09 -12.84
C VAL A 318 -11.84 -3.13 -12.82
N LEU A 319 -12.98 -2.79 -13.39
CA LEU A 319 -14.13 -3.69 -13.42
C LEU A 319 -13.87 -4.93 -14.29
N MET A 320 -13.11 -4.79 -15.39
CA MET A 320 -12.74 -5.94 -16.23
C MET A 320 -11.74 -6.88 -15.58
N VAL A 321 -10.73 -6.34 -14.85
CA VAL A 321 -9.66 -7.17 -14.32
C VAL A 321 -10.00 -7.81 -12.97
N THR A 322 -10.94 -7.26 -12.20
CA THR A 322 -11.31 -7.79 -10.89
C THR A 322 -11.70 -9.27 -10.94
N PRO A 323 -12.59 -9.75 -11.84
CA PRO A 323 -12.90 -11.16 -11.94
C PRO A 323 -11.72 -12.04 -12.36
N LEU A 324 -10.71 -11.48 -13.03
CA LEU A 324 -9.48 -12.20 -13.36
C LEU A 324 -8.58 -12.35 -12.14
N ILE A 325 -8.43 -11.28 -11.34
CA ILE A 325 -7.66 -11.30 -10.09
C ILE A 325 -8.29 -12.30 -9.11
N ASP A 326 -9.60 -12.34 -9.04
CA ASP A 326 -10.33 -13.25 -8.18
C ASP A 326 -10.14 -14.74 -8.55
N ARG A 327 -9.68 -15.02 -9.76
CA ARG A 327 -9.35 -16.36 -10.26
C ARG A 327 -7.86 -16.67 -10.32
N PHE A 328 -7.00 -15.80 -9.83
CA PHE A 328 -5.54 -16.02 -9.87
C PHE A 328 -5.10 -17.25 -9.08
N ASP A 329 -5.86 -17.66 -8.09
CA ASP A 329 -5.61 -18.88 -7.34
C ASP A 329 -5.71 -20.14 -8.21
N SER A 330 -6.43 -20.12 -9.32
CA SER A 330 -6.48 -21.23 -10.30
C SER A 330 -5.28 -21.29 -11.25
N VAL A 331 -4.34 -20.33 -11.18
CA VAL A 331 -3.18 -20.28 -12.07
C VAL A 331 -2.05 -21.19 -11.57
N ASP A 332 -1.85 -22.33 -12.21
CA ASP A 332 -0.84 -23.34 -11.83
C ASP A 332 0.59 -22.80 -11.75
N LEU A 333 0.94 -21.81 -12.58
CA LEU A 333 2.26 -21.18 -12.57
C LEU A 333 2.59 -20.54 -11.21
N PHE A 334 1.60 -20.09 -10.46
CA PHE A 334 1.79 -19.52 -9.12
C PHE A 334 2.09 -20.59 -8.06
N GLN A 335 1.85 -21.85 -8.37
CA GLN A 335 2.13 -22.99 -7.49
C GLN A 335 3.56 -23.54 -7.68
N LYS A 336 4.26 -23.18 -8.74
CA LYS A 336 5.65 -23.58 -8.96
C LYS A 336 6.53 -23.03 -7.85
N SER A 337 7.69 -23.65 -7.62
CA SER A 337 8.65 -23.20 -6.60
C SER A 337 9.71 -22.26 -7.19
N GLY A 338 10.38 -21.52 -6.31
CA GLY A 338 11.55 -20.72 -6.65
C GLY A 338 11.28 -19.50 -7.57
N ALA A 339 12.25 -19.20 -8.43
CA ALA A 339 12.26 -18.00 -9.28
C ALA A 339 11.10 -17.96 -10.28
N LEU A 340 10.69 -19.12 -10.82
CA LEU A 340 9.61 -19.19 -11.80
C LEU A 340 8.28 -18.70 -11.21
N ARG A 341 7.99 -18.99 -9.95
CA ARG A 341 6.82 -18.48 -9.24
C ARG A 341 6.85 -16.97 -9.15
N GLN A 342 7.97 -16.38 -8.77
CA GLN A 342 8.07 -14.93 -8.62
C GLN A 342 8.00 -14.21 -9.97
N LEU A 343 8.63 -14.75 -10.99
CA LEU A 343 8.55 -14.22 -12.36
C LEU A 343 7.13 -14.29 -12.93
N SER A 344 6.41 -15.39 -12.70
CA SER A 344 5.02 -15.53 -13.17
C SER A 344 4.10 -14.53 -12.45
N ARG A 345 4.26 -14.33 -11.13
CA ARG A 345 3.51 -13.34 -10.37
C ARG A 345 3.79 -11.92 -10.86
N LEU A 346 5.06 -11.57 -11.10
CA LEU A 346 5.45 -10.27 -11.66
C LEU A 346 4.83 -10.04 -13.02
N PHE A 347 4.99 -10.99 -13.94
CA PHE A 347 4.53 -10.85 -15.33
C PHE A 347 3.00 -10.76 -15.41
N ILE A 348 2.30 -11.71 -14.82
CA ILE A 348 0.83 -11.75 -14.85
C ILE A 348 0.25 -10.60 -14.02
N GLY A 349 0.87 -10.27 -12.87
CA GLY A 349 0.49 -9.10 -12.07
C GLY A 349 0.59 -7.80 -12.86
N LEU A 350 1.70 -7.58 -13.58
CA LEU A 350 1.86 -6.41 -14.45
C LEU A 350 0.85 -6.38 -15.59
N LEU A 351 0.57 -7.53 -16.20
CA LEU A 351 -0.37 -7.62 -17.33
C LEU A 351 -1.80 -7.29 -16.90
N VAL A 352 -2.20 -7.68 -15.70
CA VAL A 352 -3.58 -7.54 -15.21
C VAL A 352 -3.76 -6.25 -14.40
N ILE A 353 -2.91 -6.01 -13.40
CA ILE A 353 -2.98 -4.82 -12.53
C ILE A 353 -2.46 -3.57 -13.26
N GLY A 354 -1.46 -3.74 -14.12
CA GLY A 354 -0.78 -2.62 -14.78
C GLY A 354 -1.70 -1.66 -15.53
N PRO A 355 -2.50 -2.11 -16.51
CA PRO A 355 -3.30 -1.23 -17.35
C PRO A 355 -4.23 -0.27 -16.58
N PRO A 356 -5.09 -0.70 -15.63
CA PRO A 356 -5.94 0.23 -14.88
C PRO A 356 -5.13 1.21 -14.02
N VAL A 357 -4.01 0.76 -13.44
CA VAL A 357 -3.18 1.58 -12.57
C VAL A 357 -2.35 2.59 -13.37
N VAL A 358 -1.93 2.28 -14.60
CA VAL A 358 -1.30 3.26 -15.51
C VAL A 358 -2.23 4.45 -15.74
N PHE A 359 -3.49 4.21 -16.07
CA PHE A 359 -4.45 5.30 -16.28
C PHE A 359 -4.73 6.09 -14.98
N LEU A 360 -4.80 5.42 -13.85
CA LEU A 360 -4.93 6.08 -12.55
C LEU A 360 -3.70 6.94 -12.23
N GLY A 361 -2.51 6.47 -12.58
CA GLY A 361 -1.22 7.15 -12.38
C GLY A 361 -1.03 8.44 -13.18
N ILE A 362 -1.88 8.71 -14.19
CA ILE A 362 -1.85 9.95 -14.96
C ILE A 362 -2.41 11.13 -14.14
N ALA A 363 -3.34 10.91 -13.22
CA ALA A 363 -4.17 11.94 -12.61
C ALA A 363 -3.35 12.95 -11.78
N LEU A 364 -2.72 12.51 -10.70
CA LEU A 364 -1.98 13.41 -9.82
C LEU A 364 -0.82 14.14 -10.54
N PRO A 365 0.03 13.46 -11.34
CA PRO A 365 1.10 14.13 -12.08
C PRO A 365 0.61 15.21 -13.04
N THR A 366 -0.53 14.99 -13.72
CA THR A 366 -1.14 16.01 -14.57
C THR A 366 -1.57 17.25 -13.78
N LEU A 367 -2.14 17.07 -12.57
CA LEU A 367 -2.50 18.17 -11.68
C LEU A 367 -1.25 18.91 -11.16
N LEU A 368 -0.18 18.18 -10.84
CA LEU A 368 1.08 18.76 -10.38
C LEU A 368 1.77 19.58 -11.48
N ASP A 369 1.77 19.13 -12.72
CA ASP A 369 2.31 19.87 -13.85
C ASP A 369 1.53 21.18 -14.14
N ALA A 370 0.22 21.20 -13.89
CA ALA A 370 -0.65 22.37 -14.03
C ALA A 370 -0.58 23.33 -12.82
N ALA A 371 0.09 22.96 -11.75
CA ALA A 371 0.16 23.73 -10.51
C ALA A 371 1.23 24.84 -10.58
N ARG A 372 0.96 25.97 -9.89
CA ARG A 372 1.74 27.22 -10.05
C ARG A 372 3.01 27.28 -9.24
N GLY A 373 3.17 26.46 -8.21
CA GLY A 373 4.36 26.54 -7.36
C GLY A 373 4.30 25.66 -6.11
N PRO A 374 5.27 25.81 -5.21
CA PRO A 374 5.49 24.91 -4.08
C PRO A 374 4.26 24.70 -3.19
N ARG A 375 3.48 25.77 -2.94
CA ARG A 375 2.26 25.68 -2.13
C ARG A 375 1.16 24.84 -2.80
N ASP A 376 0.98 24.99 -4.12
CA ASP A 376 -0.04 24.27 -4.86
C ASP A 376 0.37 22.80 -5.01
N TRP A 377 1.64 22.51 -5.28
CA TRP A 377 2.17 21.14 -5.30
C TRP A 377 1.97 20.45 -3.95
N ALA A 378 2.37 21.13 -2.87
CA ALA A 378 2.18 20.63 -1.52
C ALA A 378 0.71 20.35 -1.18
N ARG A 379 -0.20 21.27 -1.55
CA ARG A 379 -1.63 21.12 -1.30
C ARG A 379 -2.25 19.97 -2.08
N LEU A 380 -1.94 19.84 -3.38
CA LEU A 380 -2.48 18.75 -4.21
C LEU A 380 -1.99 17.39 -3.72
N TYR A 381 -0.70 17.28 -3.39
CA TYR A 381 -0.14 16.07 -2.81
C TYR A 381 -0.76 15.74 -1.46
N ALA A 382 -0.89 16.70 -0.57
CA ALA A 382 -1.51 16.52 0.74
C ALA A 382 -2.96 16.03 0.62
N ILE A 383 -3.76 16.64 -0.28
CA ILE A 383 -5.15 16.25 -0.51
C ILE A 383 -5.22 14.81 -1.08
N ASN A 384 -4.32 14.47 -2.01
CA ASN A 384 -4.24 13.11 -2.56
C ASN A 384 -3.86 12.09 -1.48
N THR A 385 -2.90 12.42 -0.62
CA THR A 385 -2.47 11.55 0.49
C THR A 385 -3.56 11.38 1.54
N VAL A 386 -4.32 12.44 1.87
CA VAL A 386 -5.50 12.32 2.73
C VAL A 386 -6.56 11.42 2.08
N GLY A 387 -6.79 11.57 0.78
CA GLY A 387 -7.66 10.66 0.03
C GLY A 387 -7.20 9.20 0.16
N ALA A 388 -5.90 8.95 -0.01
CA ALA A 388 -5.29 7.63 0.14
C ALA A 388 -5.53 7.02 1.54
N VAL A 389 -5.32 7.79 2.61
CA VAL A 389 -5.61 7.35 3.99
C VAL A 389 -7.08 7.02 4.17
N VAL A 390 -7.98 7.89 3.70
CA VAL A 390 -9.43 7.65 3.78
C VAL A 390 -9.80 6.40 2.99
N GLY A 391 -9.29 6.24 1.76
CA GLY A 391 -9.55 5.07 0.92
C GLY A 391 -9.07 3.77 1.55
N ALA A 392 -7.84 3.73 2.08
CA ALA A 392 -7.28 2.56 2.75
C ALA A 392 -8.11 2.14 3.97
N ASN A 393 -8.46 3.10 4.84
CA ASN A 393 -9.25 2.80 6.04
C ASN A 393 -10.69 2.41 5.70
N LEU A 394 -11.32 3.10 4.74
CA LEU A 394 -12.65 2.75 4.25
C LEU A 394 -12.67 1.31 3.70
N ALA A 395 -11.64 0.94 2.91
CA ALA A 395 -11.51 -0.43 2.41
C ALA A 395 -11.35 -1.43 3.56
N ALA A 396 -10.35 -1.24 4.42
CA ALA A 396 -9.96 -2.25 5.41
C ALA A 396 -11.03 -2.45 6.50
N TRP A 397 -11.63 -1.36 7.00
CA TRP A 397 -12.49 -1.41 8.18
C TRP A 397 -13.98 -1.46 7.89
N ILE A 398 -14.41 -1.00 6.73
CA ILE A 398 -15.83 -0.88 6.39
C ILE A 398 -16.19 -1.76 5.20
N LEU A 399 -15.55 -1.53 4.03
CA LEU A 399 -16.01 -2.17 2.81
C LEU A 399 -15.64 -3.65 2.74
N LEU A 400 -14.38 -4.02 3.04
CA LEU A 400 -13.98 -5.42 3.03
C LEU A 400 -14.80 -6.29 3.99
N PRO A 401 -15.03 -5.88 5.27
CA PRO A 401 -15.89 -6.63 6.16
C PRO A 401 -17.36 -6.69 5.72
N ALA A 402 -17.89 -5.60 5.14
CA ALA A 402 -19.32 -5.51 4.81
C ALA A 402 -19.68 -6.15 3.45
N ILE A 403 -18.85 -5.97 2.43
CA ILE A 403 -19.21 -6.32 1.03
C ILE A 403 -18.15 -7.16 0.31
N GLY A 404 -17.05 -7.50 0.98
CA GLY A 404 -15.96 -8.32 0.41
C GLY A 404 -15.06 -7.60 -0.59
N PRO A 405 -14.00 -8.29 -1.09
CA PRO A 405 -12.97 -7.67 -1.93
C PRO A 405 -13.49 -7.18 -3.28
N SER A 406 -14.23 -8.01 -4.00
CA SER A 406 -14.70 -7.71 -5.37
C SER A 406 -15.66 -6.52 -5.42
N ALA A 407 -16.59 -6.42 -4.45
CA ALA A 407 -17.49 -5.27 -4.35
C ALA A 407 -16.74 -3.99 -3.92
N THR A 408 -15.69 -4.12 -3.10
CA THR A 408 -14.82 -2.99 -2.71
C THR A 408 -14.12 -2.38 -3.92
N THR A 409 -13.66 -3.20 -4.89
CA THR A 409 -13.07 -2.67 -6.14
C THR A 409 -14.10 -1.93 -7.00
N ALA A 410 -15.36 -2.37 -6.98
CA ALA A 410 -16.43 -1.65 -7.67
C ALA A 410 -16.68 -0.25 -7.05
N VAL A 411 -16.56 -0.11 -5.73
CA VAL A 411 -16.62 1.23 -5.07
C VAL A 411 -15.45 2.10 -5.52
N ALA A 412 -14.25 1.56 -5.67
CA ALA A 412 -13.11 2.32 -6.23
C ALA A 412 -13.38 2.76 -7.67
N ALA A 413 -13.92 1.89 -8.52
CA ALA A 413 -14.33 2.24 -9.88
C ALA A 413 -15.41 3.34 -9.88
N ALA A 414 -16.35 3.32 -8.93
CA ALA A 414 -17.35 4.38 -8.77
C ALA A 414 -16.69 5.73 -8.41
N PHE A 415 -15.67 5.75 -7.53
CA PHE A 415 -14.92 6.98 -7.23
C PHE A 415 -14.24 7.55 -8.47
N LEU A 416 -13.65 6.70 -9.31
CA LEU A 416 -13.03 7.10 -10.57
C LEU A 416 -14.09 7.63 -11.55
N ALA A 417 -15.24 6.98 -11.64
CA ALA A 417 -16.36 7.44 -12.47
C ALA A 417 -16.89 8.81 -12.03
N ILE A 418 -17.02 9.04 -10.72
CA ILE A 418 -17.43 10.35 -10.17
C ILE A 418 -16.38 11.41 -10.52
N ALA A 419 -15.07 11.08 -10.39
CA ALA A 419 -14.00 11.99 -10.78
C ALA A 419 -14.06 12.33 -12.29
N ALA A 420 -14.33 11.35 -13.16
CA ALA A 420 -14.52 11.56 -14.59
C ALA A 420 -15.73 12.45 -14.90
N MET A 421 -16.88 12.15 -14.29
CA MET A 421 -18.13 12.90 -14.51
C MET A 421 -17.98 14.39 -14.15
N ARG A 422 -17.17 14.72 -13.15
CA ARG A 422 -16.87 16.11 -12.78
C ARG A 422 -16.11 16.89 -13.86
N GLN A 423 -15.40 16.18 -14.76
CA GLN A 423 -14.62 16.78 -15.86
C GLN A 423 -15.44 16.91 -17.15
N ILE A 424 -16.60 16.28 -17.24
CA ILE A 424 -17.44 16.30 -18.45
C ILE A 424 -18.49 17.42 -18.31
N PRO A 425 -18.51 18.42 -19.20
CA PRO A 425 -19.42 19.56 -19.07
C PRO A 425 -20.90 19.19 -19.28
N SER A 426 -21.16 18.27 -20.23
CA SER A 426 -22.53 17.93 -20.65
C SER A 426 -23.19 16.92 -19.72
N TRP A 427 -24.39 17.23 -19.21
CA TRP A 427 -25.17 16.32 -18.37
C TRP A 427 -25.59 15.03 -19.10
N ARG A 428 -25.89 15.13 -20.40
CA ARG A 428 -26.24 13.96 -21.24
C ARG A 428 -25.11 12.96 -21.31
N ASN A 429 -23.88 13.44 -21.53
CA ASN A 429 -22.69 12.58 -21.57
C ASN A 429 -22.40 11.96 -20.19
N ARG A 430 -22.69 12.69 -19.09
CA ARG A 430 -22.59 12.14 -17.73
C ARG A 430 -23.60 11.02 -17.49
N ALA A 431 -24.85 11.22 -17.90
CA ALA A 431 -25.91 10.22 -17.77
C ALA A 431 -25.58 8.97 -18.59
N THR A 432 -25.12 9.13 -19.84
CA THR A 432 -24.70 8.01 -20.69
C THR A 432 -23.57 7.23 -20.05
N LEU A 433 -22.54 7.90 -19.51
CA LEU A 433 -21.44 7.24 -18.82
C LEU A 433 -21.92 6.49 -17.57
N ALA A 434 -22.80 7.11 -16.77
CA ALA A 434 -23.37 6.47 -15.59
C ALA A 434 -24.18 5.22 -15.95
N CYS A 435 -24.99 5.27 -17.01
CA CYS A 435 -25.74 4.11 -17.50
C CYS A 435 -24.83 2.99 -18.00
N LEU A 436 -23.77 3.32 -18.76
CA LEU A 436 -22.80 2.33 -19.24
C LEU A 436 -22.07 1.65 -18.08
N LEU A 437 -21.63 2.42 -17.09
CA LEU A 437 -20.96 1.89 -15.89
C LEU A 437 -21.93 1.04 -15.06
N ALA A 438 -23.17 1.45 -14.89
CA ALA A 438 -24.18 0.67 -14.18
C ALA A 438 -24.50 -0.65 -14.90
N ALA A 439 -24.67 -0.60 -16.24
CA ALA A 439 -24.88 -1.81 -17.05
C ALA A 439 -23.69 -2.78 -16.95
N PHE A 440 -22.48 -2.24 -17.00
CA PHE A 440 -21.25 -3.03 -16.88
C PHE A 440 -21.08 -3.62 -15.48
N LEU A 441 -21.37 -2.86 -14.41
CA LEU A 441 -21.43 -3.35 -13.04
C LEU A 441 -22.46 -4.46 -12.87
N GLY A 442 -23.66 -4.29 -13.45
CA GLY A 442 -24.70 -5.31 -13.44
C GLY A 442 -24.24 -6.59 -14.15
N MET A 443 -23.58 -6.48 -15.29
CA MET A 443 -23.04 -7.62 -16.03
C MET A 443 -21.95 -8.35 -15.20
N ILE A 444 -21.03 -7.62 -14.58
CA ILE A 444 -20.01 -8.22 -13.71
C ILE A 444 -20.66 -8.91 -12.52
N HIS A 445 -21.64 -8.28 -11.87
CA HIS A 445 -22.36 -8.89 -10.76
C HIS A 445 -23.06 -10.20 -11.17
N LEU A 446 -23.60 -10.26 -12.37
CA LEU A 446 -24.22 -11.49 -12.92
C LEU A 446 -23.17 -12.58 -13.19
N VAL A 447 -21.97 -12.20 -13.67
CA VAL A 447 -20.88 -13.14 -13.97
C VAL A 447 -20.13 -13.57 -12.71
N ALA A 448 -19.99 -12.66 -11.73
CA ALA A 448 -19.21 -12.83 -10.51
C ALA A 448 -20.03 -13.40 -9.32
N ARG A 449 -21.17 -14.06 -9.56
CA ARG A 449 -22.04 -14.62 -8.51
C ARG A 449 -21.39 -15.69 -7.61
N ARG A 450 -20.11 -15.97 -7.79
CA ARG A 450 -19.31 -16.82 -6.90
C ARG A 450 -18.17 -15.99 -6.37
N ASP A 451 -18.03 -15.92 -5.06
CA ASP A 451 -16.78 -15.46 -4.43
C ASP A 451 -15.76 -16.61 -4.57
N PRO A 452 -14.93 -16.62 -5.64
CA PRO A 452 -14.11 -17.77 -5.97
C PRO A 452 -13.01 -18.04 -4.96
N HIS A 453 -12.66 -17.03 -4.14
CA HIS A 453 -11.61 -17.13 -3.12
C HIS A 453 -11.87 -18.22 -2.08
N GLU A 454 -13.13 -18.51 -1.83
CA GLU A 454 -13.55 -19.37 -0.73
C GLU A 454 -13.44 -20.83 -1.11
N VAL A 455 -13.77 -21.14 -2.36
CA VAL A 455 -13.89 -22.52 -2.84
C VAL A 455 -12.61 -23.00 -3.51
N VAL A 456 -11.92 -22.13 -4.28
CA VAL A 456 -10.75 -22.55 -5.07
C VAL A 456 -9.52 -22.75 -4.21
N GLY A 457 -9.30 -21.89 -3.19
CA GLY A 457 -8.22 -22.10 -2.21
C GLY A 457 -8.35 -23.45 -1.50
N ALA A 458 -9.58 -23.84 -1.13
CA ALA A 458 -9.88 -25.12 -0.53
C ALA A 458 -9.67 -26.29 -1.49
N SER A 459 -10.09 -26.17 -2.76
CA SER A 459 -10.01 -27.25 -3.76
C SER A 459 -8.57 -27.68 -4.08
N ARG A 460 -7.57 -26.87 -3.76
CA ARG A 460 -6.15 -27.24 -3.92
C ARG A 460 -5.63 -28.17 -2.83
N ALA A 461 -6.12 -27.98 -1.60
CA ALA A 461 -5.72 -28.79 -0.47
C ALA A 461 -6.63 -29.99 -0.28
N ILE A 462 -7.87 -29.90 -0.77
CA ILE A 462 -8.94 -30.87 -0.60
C ILE A 462 -9.26 -31.49 -1.97
N ARG A 463 -9.21 -32.80 -2.07
CA ARG A 463 -9.65 -33.52 -3.27
C ARG A 463 -11.15 -33.77 -3.18
N GLY A 464 -11.89 -33.39 -4.22
CA GLY A 464 -13.33 -33.59 -4.31
C GLY A 464 -14.17 -32.31 -4.21
N PRO A 465 -15.48 -32.41 -4.21
CA PRO A 465 -16.39 -31.27 -4.08
C PRO A 465 -16.23 -30.62 -2.70
N VAL A 466 -16.26 -29.29 -2.67
CA VAL A 466 -16.15 -28.48 -1.46
C VAL A 466 -17.38 -27.59 -1.37
N GLU A 467 -18.03 -27.60 -0.20
CA GLU A 467 -19.17 -26.74 0.11
C GLU A 467 -18.76 -25.68 1.14
N THR A 468 -19.09 -24.42 0.88
CA THR A 468 -18.87 -23.34 1.85
C THR A 468 -19.99 -23.35 2.88
N LEU A 469 -19.65 -23.71 4.13
CA LEU A 469 -20.59 -23.78 5.24
C LEU A 469 -20.76 -22.43 5.93
N ALA A 470 -19.69 -21.65 6.03
CA ALA A 470 -19.69 -20.31 6.61
C ALA A 470 -18.58 -19.45 6.02
N LEU A 471 -18.84 -18.13 5.97
CA LEU A 471 -17.91 -17.14 5.49
C LEU A 471 -18.01 -15.86 6.32
N ARG A 472 -16.88 -15.29 6.67
CA ARG A 472 -16.81 -13.99 7.31
C ARG A 472 -15.61 -13.18 6.82
N HIS A 473 -15.88 -12.02 6.30
CA HIS A 473 -14.85 -11.05 5.96
C HIS A 473 -14.52 -10.20 7.20
N GLY A 474 -13.29 -10.23 7.64
CA GLY A 474 -12.79 -9.36 8.72
C GLY A 474 -11.76 -8.35 8.21
N PRO A 475 -11.33 -7.39 9.03
CA PRO A 475 -10.29 -6.43 8.65
C PRO A 475 -8.94 -7.11 8.37
N ASP A 476 -8.58 -8.14 9.12
CA ASP A 476 -7.29 -8.86 9.00
C ASP A 476 -7.32 -9.94 7.93
N ALA A 477 -8.39 -10.72 7.88
CA ALA A 477 -8.52 -11.87 6.99
C ALA A 477 -9.98 -12.16 6.64
N THR A 478 -10.16 -12.93 5.57
CA THR A 478 -11.41 -13.63 5.27
C THR A 478 -11.31 -15.03 5.85
N ILE A 479 -12.25 -15.39 6.72
CA ILE A 479 -12.35 -16.70 7.35
C ILE A 479 -13.49 -17.45 6.70
N SER A 480 -13.26 -18.69 6.28
CA SER A 480 -14.32 -19.57 5.78
C SER A 480 -14.20 -20.96 6.40
N VAL A 481 -15.34 -21.58 6.59
CA VAL A 481 -15.46 -23.00 6.94
C VAL A 481 -16.03 -23.72 5.74
N VAL A 482 -15.34 -24.75 5.31
CA VAL A 482 -15.76 -25.58 4.17
C VAL A 482 -15.96 -27.02 4.60
N GLY A 483 -17.03 -27.62 4.07
CA GLY A 483 -17.28 -29.05 4.15
C GLY A 483 -16.66 -29.77 2.96
N PHE A 484 -16.11 -30.97 3.18
CA PHE A 484 -15.57 -31.85 2.16
C PHE A 484 -15.81 -33.33 2.56
N GLU A 485 -15.56 -34.26 1.66
CA GLU A 485 -15.85 -35.69 1.88
C GLU A 485 -15.15 -36.29 3.13
N GLY A 486 -14.09 -35.69 3.62
CA GLY A 486 -13.34 -36.14 4.81
C GLY A 486 -13.62 -35.36 6.09
N GLY A 487 -14.51 -34.36 6.10
CA GLY A 487 -14.76 -33.52 7.28
C GLY A 487 -14.98 -32.04 7.00
N LYS A 488 -14.59 -31.21 7.94
CA LYS A 488 -14.71 -29.73 7.84
C LYS A 488 -13.32 -29.08 7.97
N ALA A 489 -13.06 -28.03 7.21
CA ALA A 489 -11.80 -27.30 7.25
C ALA A 489 -12.02 -25.82 7.49
N LEU A 490 -11.07 -25.20 8.22
CA LEU A 490 -10.95 -23.76 8.40
C LEU A 490 -9.95 -23.20 7.40
N LEU A 491 -10.38 -22.20 6.64
CA LEU A 491 -9.53 -21.48 5.71
C LEU A 491 -9.36 -20.03 6.14
N ILE A 492 -8.15 -19.52 6.01
CA ILE A 492 -7.80 -18.11 6.23
C ILE A 492 -7.31 -17.52 4.92
N ASN A 493 -8.02 -16.54 4.37
CA ASN A 493 -7.79 -15.98 3.03
C ASN A 493 -7.70 -17.05 1.93
N GLY A 494 -8.60 -18.06 1.96
CA GLY A 494 -8.59 -19.17 1.04
C GLY A 494 -7.47 -20.22 1.26
N PHE A 495 -6.57 -19.99 2.21
CA PHE A 495 -5.50 -20.94 2.55
C PHE A 495 -6.01 -21.97 3.58
N PHE A 496 -5.82 -23.24 3.28
CA PHE A 496 -6.14 -24.33 4.19
C PHE A 496 -5.27 -24.24 5.45
N THR A 497 -5.87 -23.95 6.58
CA THR A 497 -5.17 -23.76 7.84
C THR A 497 -5.17 -25.01 8.68
N THR A 498 -6.36 -25.57 8.94
CA THR A 498 -6.55 -26.77 9.74
C THR A 498 -7.88 -27.40 9.39
N ALA A 499 -8.03 -28.69 9.65
CA ALA A 499 -9.25 -29.42 9.44
C ALA A 499 -9.58 -30.31 10.64
N GLU A 500 -10.87 -30.44 10.88
CA GLU A 500 -11.43 -31.52 11.64
C GLU A 500 -11.72 -32.67 10.66
N ALA A 501 -10.93 -33.71 10.70
CA ALA A 501 -11.09 -34.86 9.85
C ALA A 501 -10.93 -36.12 10.68
N ALA A 502 -11.59 -37.19 10.23
CA ALA A 502 -11.22 -38.54 10.63
C ALA A 502 -9.79 -38.93 10.18
N ASP A 503 -8.99 -37.95 9.76
CA ASP A 503 -7.63 -38.09 9.24
C ASP A 503 -6.63 -38.18 10.39
N PRO A 504 -5.83 -39.27 10.46
CA PRO A 504 -4.75 -39.43 11.45
C PRO A 504 -3.81 -38.22 11.52
N ARG A 505 -3.70 -37.42 10.46
CA ARG A 505 -2.89 -36.20 10.44
C ARG A 505 -3.40 -35.11 11.38
N SER A 506 -4.68 -35.12 11.80
CA SER A 506 -5.22 -34.18 12.78
C SER A 506 -4.75 -34.48 14.22
N HIS A 507 -4.29 -35.68 14.52
CA HIS A 507 -3.80 -36.07 15.85
C HIS A 507 -2.59 -35.24 16.33
N TYR A 508 -1.82 -34.61 15.41
CA TYR A 508 -0.74 -33.73 15.82
C TYR A 508 -1.25 -32.50 16.61
N LEU A 509 -2.47 -32.04 16.39
CA LEU A 509 -3.08 -30.92 17.11
C LEU A 509 -3.30 -31.25 18.58
N ASP A 510 -3.69 -32.50 18.88
CA ASP A 510 -3.80 -33.00 20.24
C ASP A 510 -2.44 -33.11 20.89
N ALA A 511 -1.44 -33.61 20.16
CA ALA A 511 -0.07 -33.72 20.66
C ALA A 511 0.55 -32.35 20.98
N ILE A 512 0.30 -31.33 20.14
CA ILE A 512 0.75 -29.94 20.39
C ILE A 512 0.18 -29.42 21.73
N GLY A 513 -1.07 -29.77 22.05
CA GLY A 513 -1.70 -29.39 23.32
C GLY A 513 -1.17 -30.21 24.50
N ARG A 514 -1.22 -31.53 24.41
CA ARG A 514 -0.93 -32.44 25.54
C ARG A 514 0.54 -32.52 25.93
N VAL A 515 1.45 -32.60 24.94
CA VAL A 515 2.87 -32.82 25.24
C VAL A 515 3.51 -31.74 26.13
N PRO A 516 3.30 -30.43 25.85
CA PRO A 516 3.82 -29.40 26.76
C PRO A 516 3.21 -29.47 28.17
N MET A 517 1.91 -29.79 28.27
CA MET A 517 1.24 -29.89 29.56
C MET A 517 1.79 -31.08 30.40
N LEU A 518 2.02 -32.23 29.77
CA LEU A 518 2.57 -33.41 30.42
C LEU A 518 4.05 -33.23 30.84
N LEU A 519 4.81 -32.45 30.10
CA LEU A 519 6.22 -32.19 30.40
C LEU A 519 6.44 -31.12 31.47
N HIS A 520 5.46 -30.24 31.70
CA HIS A 520 5.57 -29.17 32.70
C HIS A 520 5.24 -29.73 34.11
N PRO A 521 6.07 -29.47 35.13
CA PRO A 521 5.87 -30.05 36.46
C PRO A 521 4.59 -29.60 37.16
N ASP A 522 4.08 -28.40 36.89
CA ASP A 522 2.83 -27.85 37.46
C ASP A 522 2.14 -26.89 36.47
N PRO A 523 1.41 -27.38 35.47
CA PRO A 523 0.87 -26.56 34.40
C PRO A 523 -0.47 -25.88 34.80
N ARG A 524 -0.44 -24.99 35.79
CA ARG A 524 -1.65 -24.32 36.31
C ARG A 524 -2.26 -23.31 35.35
N ARG A 525 -1.42 -22.63 34.56
CA ARG A 525 -1.84 -21.61 33.58
C ARG A 525 -1.30 -21.98 32.22
N ALA A 526 -2.17 -22.01 31.23
CA ALA A 526 -1.81 -22.33 29.87
C ALA A 526 -2.24 -21.21 28.91
N LEU A 527 -1.49 -21.02 27.84
CA LEU A 527 -1.82 -20.13 26.73
C LEU A 527 -1.75 -20.89 25.42
N VAL A 528 -2.80 -20.81 24.61
CA VAL A 528 -2.79 -21.27 23.23
C VAL A 528 -2.85 -20.05 22.31
N ILE A 529 -1.83 -19.90 21.46
CA ILE A 529 -1.78 -18.87 20.42
C ILE A 529 -2.23 -19.49 19.10
N CYS A 530 -3.20 -18.84 18.42
CA CYS A 530 -3.93 -19.32 17.26
C CYS A 530 -4.92 -20.45 17.63
N PHE A 531 -6.19 -20.10 17.68
CA PHE A 531 -7.27 -21.01 18.09
C PHE A 531 -7.53 -22.11 17.04
N GLY A 532 -7.56 -21.72 15.74
CA GLY A 532 -7.85 -22.65 14.64
C GLY A 532 -9.23 -23.31 14.77
N THR A 533 -9.28 -24.64 14.70
CA THR A 533 -10.51 -25.43 14.96
C THR A 533 -10.82 -25.61 16.45
N GLY A 534 -9.89 -25.23 17.33
CA GLY A 534 -10.03 -25.35 18.78
C GLY A 534 -9.62 -26.72 19.36
N GLN A 535 -9.18 -27.67 18.53
CA GLN A 535 -8.78 -29.01 18.96
C GLN A 535 -7.57 -28.96 19.92
N THR A 536 -6.54 -28.16 19.61
CA THR A 536 -5.40 -27.96 20.52
C THR A 536 -5.81 -27.37 21.86
N ALA A 537 -6.73 -26.38 21.84
CA ALA A 537 -7.25 -25.77 23.06
C ALA A 537 -8.02 -26.79 23.93
N HIS A 538 -8.82 -27.66 23.28
CA HIS A 538 -9.48 -28.77 23.97
C HIS A 538 -8.47 -29.72 24.61
N ALA A 539 -7.44 -30.14 23.87
CA ALA A 539 -6.39 -31.03 24.37
C ALA A 539 -5.66 -30.45 25.60
N VAL A 540 -5.35 -29.14 25.59
CA VAL A 540 -4.76 -28.45 26.75
C VAL A 540 -5.73 -28.43 27.93
N ARG A 541 -7.02 -28.12 27.69
CA ARG A 541 -8.04 -28.07 28.74
C ARG A 541 -8.23 -29.42 29.44
N GLU A 542 -8.16 -30.54 28.71
CA GLU A 542 -8.26 -31.91 29.25
C GLU A 542 -7.16 -32.23 30.25
N GLU A 543 -5.97 -31.67 30.10
CA GLU A 543 -4.84 -31.85 31.05
C GLU A 543 -5.01 -31.06 32.36
N GLY A 544 -6.11 -30.31 32.53
CA GLY A 544 -6.58 -29.76 33.81
C GLY A 544 -5.90 -28.49 34.30
N PRO A 545 -5.49 -27.53 33.48
CA PRO A 545 -5.02 -26.24 33.99
C PRO A 545 -6.12 -25.49 34.75
N LEU A 546 -5.71 -24.64 35.70
CA LEU A 546 -6.63 -23.76 36.44
C LEU A 546 -7.20 -22.65 35.55
N SER A 547 -6.42 -22.17 34.58
CA SER A 547 -6.84 -21.21 33.56
C SER A 547 -6.20 -21.51 32.21
N LEU A 548 -6.99 -21.30 31.15
CA LEU A 548 -6.54 -21.39 29.77
C LEU A 548 -6.87 -20.09 29.04
N ASP A 549 -5.84 -19.39 28.60
CA ASP A 549 -5.96 -18.19 27.78
C ASP A 549 -5.83 -18.58 26.30
N LEU A 550 -6.72 -18.09 25.45
CA LEU A 550 -6.72 -18.30 24.01
C LEU A 550 -6.51 -16.96 23.31
N ALA A 551 -5.42 -16.79 22.59
CA ALA A 551 -5.13 -15.58 21.83
C ALA A 551 -5.21 -15.87 20.32
N ASP A 552 -6.06 -15.12 19.62
CA ASP A 552 -6.12 -15.13 18.15
C ASP A 552 -6.26 -13.69 17.63
N LEU A 553 -5.67 -13.42 16.46
CA LEU A 553 -5.77 -12.10 15.80
C LEU A 553 -7.17 -11.82 15.28
N ASN A 554 -7.95 -12.85 15.02
CA ASN A 554 -9.20 -12.76 14.27
C ASN A 554 -10.38 -13.28 15.07
N GLU A 555 -11.29 -12.37 15.46
CA GLU A 555 -12.50 -12.72 16.19
C GLU A 555 -13.36 -13.76 15.45
N ALA A 556 -13.40 -13.69 14.11
CA ALA A 556 -14.17 -14.63 13.30
C ALA A 556 -13.74 -16.09 13.48
N VAL A 557 -12.51 -16.38 13.89
CA VAL A 557 -12.04 -17.74 14.17
C VAL A 557 -12.78 -18.32 15.38
N PHE A 558 -12.95 -17.53 16.44
CA PHE A 558 -13.74 -17.95 17.60
C PHE A 558 -15.22 -18.11 17.27
N ASP A 559 -15.79 -17.23 16.42
CA ASP A 559 -17.19 -17.32 16.00
C ASP A 559 -17.48 -18.58 15.17
N MET A 560 -16.45 -19.08 14.44
CA MET A 560 -16.56 -20.31 13.65
C MET A 560 -16.35 -21.60 14.47
N ALA A 561 -16.01 -21.49 15.75
CA ALA A 561 -15.71 -22.64 16.61
C ALA A 561 -16.86 -23.66 16.65
N GLY A 562 -18.12 -23.22 16.60
CA GLY A 562 -19.30 -24.07 16.63
C GLY A 562 -19.47 -25.03 15.43
N PHE A 563 -18.71 -24.82 14.34
CA PHE A 563 -18.72 -25.73 13.20
C PHE A 563 -17.87 -27.00 13.43
N PHE A 564 -16.97 -26.99 14.43
CA PHE A 564 -16.01 -28.06 14.70
C PHE A 564 -16.36 -28.80 15.97
N GLU A 565 -16.60 -30.09 15.86
CA GLU A 565 -16.95 -30.96 16.99
C GLU A 565 -15.72 -31.33 17.84
N ALA A 566 -14.55 -31.46 17.19
CA ALA A 566 -13.28 -31.83 17.85
C ALA A 566 -12.78 -30.84 18.93
N ASN A 567 -13.35 -29.63 19.04
CA ASN A 567 -13.05 -28.73 20.13
C ASN A 567 -13.89 -28.94 21.40
N HIS A 568 -14.91 -29.85 21.34
CA HIS A 568 -15.78 -30.21 22.45
C HIS A 568 -16.32 -28.99 23.21
N HIS A 569 -16.69 -27.93 22.48
CA HIS A 569 -17.20 -26.67 23.01
C HIS A 569 -16.27 -26.00 24.06
N VAL A 570 -14.95 -26.12 23.89
CA VAL A 570 -13.95 -25.60 24.83
C VAL A 570 -14.14 -24.13 25.21
N LEU A 571 -14.73 -23.32 24.35
CA LEU A 571 -15.04 -21.92 24.61
C LEU A 571 -16.15 -21.71 25.66
N ALA A 572 -16.92 -22.73 25.99
CA ALA A 572 -17.96 -22.68 27.03
C ALA A 572 -17.43 -23.01 28.43
N ASP A 573 -16.18 -23.48 28.56
CA ASP A 573 -15.57 -23.78 29.86
C ASP A 573 -15.24 -22.48 30.61
N PRO A 574 -15.67 -22.33 31.86
CA PRO A 574 -15.43 -21.09 32.63
C PRO A 574 -13.93 -20.80 32.93
N ARG A 575 -13.06 -21.78 32.76
CA ARG A 575 -11.60 -21.61 32.90
C ARG A 575 -10.95 -21.01 31.64
N VAL A 576 -11.70 -20.88 30.56
CA VAL A 576 -11.19 -20.45 29.25
C VAL A 576 -11.53 -18.98 29.00
N SER A 577 -10.49 -18.19 28.74
CA SER A 577 -10.61 -16.76 28.40
C SER A 577 -10.17 -16.52 26.96
N ARG A 578 -10.97 -15.76 26.19
CA ARG A 578 -10.67 -15.39 24.79
C ARG A 578 -10.07 -14.01 24.69
N HIS A 579 -9.01 -13.87 23.90
CA HIS A 579 -8.31 -12.61 23.67
C HIS A 579 -8.11 -12.40 22.17
N VAL A 580 -8.78 -11.37 21.60
CA VAL A 580 -8.63 -11.01 20.19
C VAL A 580 -7.45 -10.04 20.08
N MET A 581 -6.25 -10.58 19.96
CA MET A 581 -5.00 -9.83 19.92
C MET A 581 -3.81 -10.68 19.43
N ASP A 582 -2.68 -10.02 19.16
CA ASP A 582 -1.42 -10.72 18.86
C ASP A 582 -0.93 -11.50 20.10
N GLY A 583 -0.74 -12.82 19.95
CA GLY A 583 -0.30 -13.67 21.04
C GLY A 583 1.06 -13.29 21.63
N ARG A 584 1.95 -12.65 20.84
CA ARG A 584 3.21 -12.10 21.37
C ARG A 584 2.98 -10.91 22.28
N ALA A 585 1.97 -10.09 21.98
CA ALA A 585 1.60 -8.98 22.85
C ALA A 585 1.00 -9.50 24.17
N TRP A 586 0.28 -10.63 24.12
CA TRP A 586 -0.24 -11.29 25.32
C TRP A 586 0.87 -11.85 26.23
N LEU A 587 1.94 -12.40 25.64
CA LEU A 587 3.09 -12.96 26.38
C LEU A 587 3.96 -11.91 27.09
N ARG A 588 3.85 -10.66 26.74
CA ARG A 588 4.58 -9.53 27.34
C ARG A 588 3.85 -8.94 28.54
#